data_a7a8b919109d98cdb787d139b9545e0d
#
_entry.id   a7a8b919109d98cdb787d139b9545e0d
#
_cell.length_a   1.000
_cell.length_b   1.000
_cell.length_c   1.000
_cell.angle_alpha   90.00
_cell.angle_beta   90.00
_cell.angle_gamma   90.00
#
_symmetry.space_group_name_H-M   'P 1'
#
loop_
_entity.id
_entity.type
_entity.pdbx_description
1 polymer ?
#
loop_
_entity_poly.entity_id
_entity_poly.type
_entity_poly.pdbx_seq_one_letter_code
_entity_poly.pdbx_strand_id
1 'polypeptide(L)'
;MTSVTIAFGSCRKQVLPQPIFNAIARQRPDAWVWTGDYLYFKPKARLAGDIAAALKASYLEAAATDGERKLRAAVPIIDGVYDDHDYGENDAGGSFELRELSRQLFLDEVLRAPADSPRRTQSGGLYGMRTFGEPPHQLKLLLLDTRFARGEPALPSVGAVTWLPSPGNIAGILRALCALLGIGSTEDLLG
;
A
#
# COMPACT_ATOMS: atom_id res chain seq x y z
N MET A 1 -0.57 18.60 -27.97
CA MET A 1 -0.17 18.11 -26.63
C MET A 1 -0.75 16.73 -26.49
N THR A 2 0.06 15.72 -26.30
CA THR A 2 -0.42 14.39 -25.93
C THR A 2 -0.86 14.45 -24.48
N SER A 3 -2.15 14.20 -24.21
CA SER A 3 -2.64 14.09 -22.85
C SER A 3 -2.16 12.78 -22.23
N VAL A 4 -1.86 12.77 -20.93
CA VAL A 4 -1.56 11.57 -20.15
C VAL A 4 -2.73 11.32 -19.20
N THR A 5 -3.30 10.13 -19.21
CA THR A 5 -4.37 9.72 -18.31
C THR A 5 -3.81 8.81 -17.22
N ILE A 6 -3.83 9.29 -15.98
CA ILE A 6 -3.40 8.50 -14.80
C ILE A 6 -4.63 8.18 -13.98
N ALA A 7 -4.90 6.90 -13.76
CA ALA A 7 -5.89 6.42 -12.83
C ALA A 7 -5.19 5.96 -11.54
N PHE A 8 -5.84 6.13 -10.41
CA PHE A 8 -5.30 5.71 -9.11
C PHE A 8 -6.40 5.18 -8.19
N GLY A 9 -6.00 4.39 -7.21
CA GLY A 9 -6.92 3.84 -6.22
C GLY A 9 -6.23 3.10 -5.11
N SER A 10 -7.00 2.79 -4.07
CA SER A 10 -6.57 2.14 -2.84
C SER A 10 -7.66 1.22 -2.27
N CYS A 11 -7.40 0.65 -1.10
CA CYS A 11 -8.38 -0.04 -0.25
C CYS A 11 -9.08 -1.20 -0.96
N ARG A 12 -8.32 -1.99 -1.70
CA ARG A 12 -8.80 -3.14 -2.44
C ARG A 12 -8.99 -4.35 -1.52
N LYS A 13 -10.23 -4.77 -1.31
CA LYS A 13 -10.51 -6.06 -0.65
C LYS A 13 -10.47 -7.19 -1.69
N GLN A 14 -9.30 -7.85 -1.81
CA GLN A 14 -9.02 -8.86 -2.84
C GLN A 14 -10.00 -10.04 -2.86
N VAL A 15 -10.65 -10.33 -1.73
CA VAL A 15 -11.62 -11.43 -1.59
C VAL A 15 -13.03 -11.10 -2.10
N LEU A 16 -13.30 -9.83 -2.45
CA LEU A 16 -14.59 -9.39 -2.97
C LEU A 16 -14.56 -9.31 -4.50
N PRO A 17 -15.73 -9.44 -5.17
CA PRO A 17 -15.84 -9.13 -6.58
C PRO A 17 -15.37 -7.70 -6.89
N GLN A 18 -14.62 -7.53 -7.98
CA GLN A 18 -13.97 -6.26 -8.31
C GLN A 18 -14.40 -5.74 -9.68
N PRO A 19 -15.70 -5.41 -9.89
CA PRO A 19 -16.21 -4.95 -11.18
C PRO A 19 -15.59 -3.62 -11.63
N ILE A 20 -15.02 -2.85 -10.69
CA ILE A 20 -14.36 -1.58 -10.97
C ILE A 20 -13.23 -1.71 -11.99
N PHE A 21 -12.50 -2.83 -12.00
CA PHE A 21 -11.42 -3.05 -12.98
C PHE A 21 -11.92 -3.14 -14.41
N ASN A 22 -13.17 -3.54 -14.64
CA ASN A 22 -13.77 -3.47 -15.98
C ASN A 22 -13.99 -2.00 -16.42
N ALA A 23 -14.33 -1.13 -15.48
CA ALA A 23 -14.51 0.30 -15.79
C ALA A 23 -13.14 0.95 -16.07
N ILE A 24 -12.13 0.67 -15.27
CA ILE A 24 -10.76 1.14 -15.46
C ILE A 24 -10.22 0.68 -16.82
N ALA A 25 -10.37 -0.61 -17.14
CA ALA A 25 -9.93 -1.18 -18.41
C ALA A 25 -10.58 -0.48 -19.63
N ARG A 26 -11.86 -0.10 -19.54
CA ARG A 26 -12.55 0.64 -20.62
C ARG A 26 -12.00 2.05 -20.81
N GLN A 27 -11.50 2.70 -19.76
CA GLN A 27 -10.90 4.04 -19.83
C GLN A 27 -9.51 4.04 -20.45
N ARG A 28 -8.84 2.86 -20.50
CA ARG A 28 -7.48 2.69 -21.04
C ARG A 28 -6.49 3.75 -20.54
N PRO A 29 -6.33 3.91 -19.21
CA PRO A 29 -5.38 4.89 -18.70
C PRO A 29 -3.95 4.50 -19.10
N ASP A 30 -3.08 5.50 -19.26
CA ASP A 30 -1.66 5.30 -19.53
C ASP A 30 -0.92 4.71 -18.32
N ALA A 31 -1.43 4.99 -17.12
CA ALA A 31 -0.91 4.43 -15.89
C ALA A 31 -2.01 4.18 -14.86
N TRP A 32 -1.81 3.15 -14.05
CA TRP A 32 -2.52 2.89 -12.79
C TRP A 32 -1.57 3.04 -11.63
N VAL A 33 -1.99 3.75 -10.59
CA VAL A 33 -1.20 4.00 -9.39
C VAL A 33 -1.92 3.46 -8.16
N TRP A 34 -1.30 2.49 -7.51
CA TRP A 34 -1.72 2.06 -6.20
C TRP A 34 -1.30 3.08 -5.14
N THR A 35 -2.26 3.58 -4.37
CA THR A 35 -2.02 4.54 -3.29
C THR A 35 -2.17 3.89 -1.90
N GLY A 36 -1.88 2.60 -1.83
CA GLY A 36 -1.94 1.79 -0.63
C GLY A 36 -3.11 0.82 -0.57
N ASP A 37 -3.07 -0.08 0.39
CA ASP A 37 -4.09 -1.11 0.62
C ASP A 37 -4.39 -1.93 -0.65
N TYR A 38 -3.34 -2.35 -1.35
CA TYR A 38 -3.46 -3.27 -2.48
C TYR A 38 -4.14 -4.59 -2.07
N LEU A 39 -3.90 -5.03 -0.84
CA LEU A 39 -4.57 -6.18 -0.23
C LEU A 39 -4.84 -5.93 1.26
N TYR A 40 -5.77 -6.69 1.82
CA TYR A 40 -6.03 -6.72 3.26
C TYR A 40 -5.51 -8.04 3.83
N PHE A 41 -4.38 -7.97 4.52
CA PHE A 41 -3.78 -9.12 5.18
C PHE A 41 -4.67 -9.60 6.34
N LYS A 42 -5.06 -10.88 6.32
CA LYS A 42 -6.05 -11.42 7.28
C LYS A 42 -5.43 -11.64 8.65
N PRO A 43 -6.02 -11.10 9.74
CA PRO A 43 -5.51 -11.30 11.10
C PRO A 43 -5.40 -12.78 11.51
N LYS A 44 -6.27 -13.66 11.00
CA LYS A 44 -6.22 -15.11 11.28
C LYS A 44 -4.95 -15.79 10.74
N ALA A 45 -4.37 -15.27 9.67
CA ALA A 45 -3.11 -15.77 9.12
C ALA A 45 -1.93 -15.47 10.08
N ARG A 46 -2.03 -14.42 10.90
CA ARG A 46 -1.05 -14.09 11.94
C ARG A 46 -0.99 -15.13 13.06
N LEU A 47 -2.11 -15.81 13.34
CA LEU A 47 -2.20 -16.86 14.36
C LEU A 47 -1.62 -18.19 13.87
N ALA A 48 -1.29 -18.33 12.59
CA ALA A 48 -0.80 -19.56 11.97
C ALA A 48 0.72 -19.81 12.14
N GLY A 49 1.42 -18.99 12.92
CA GLY A 49 2.81 -19.22 13.33
C GLY A 49 3.87 -18.58 12.43
N ASP A 50 3.69 -18.55 11.11
CA ASP A 50 4.65 -17.92 10.18
C ASP A 50 3.98 -16.75 9.44
N ILE A 51 4.16 -15.55 10.01
CA ILE A 51 3.59 -14.31 9.47
C ILE A 51 4.19 -13.98 8.10
N ALA A 52 5.48 -14.24 7.89
CA ALA A 52 6.17 -13.96 6.64
C ALA A 52 5.61 -14.82 5.49
N ALA A 53 5.45 -16.12 5.71
CA ALA A 53 4.84 -17.03 4.73
C ALA A 53 3.37 -16.66 4.45
N ALA A 54 2.60 -16.30 5.49
CA ALA A 54 1.22 -15.90 5.35
C ALA A 54 1.06 -14.57 4.58
N LEU A 55 1.93 -13.60 4.82
CA LEU A 55 1.96 -12.34 4.08
C LEU A 55 2.26 -12.59 2.60
N LYS A 56 3.30 -13.37 2.31
CA LYS A 56 3.64 -13.75 0.94
C LYS A 56 2.49 -14.46 0.23
N ALA A 57 1.83 -15.42 0.89
CA ALA A 57 0.67 -16.12 0.33
C ALA A 57 -0.48 -15.15 -0.01
N SER A 58 -0.71 -14.12 0.83
CA SER A 58 -1.74 -13.10 0.60
C SER A 58 -1.42 -12.23 -0.62
N TYR A 59 -0.16 -11.88 -0.86
CA TYR A 59 0.26 -11.17 -2.07
C TYR A 59 0.03 -12.01 -3.33
N LEU A 60 0.42 -13.29 -3.30
CA LEU A 60 0.21 -14.21 -4.43
C LEU A 60 -1.28 -14.42 -4.72
N GLU A 61 -2.12 -14.57 -3.68
CA GLU A 61 -3.59 -14.66 -3.83
C GLU A 61 -4.14 -13.39 -4.50
N ALA A 62 -3.73 -12.22 -4.04
CA ALA A 62 -4.17 -10.94 -4.58
C ALA A 62 -3.74 -10.75 -6.04
N ALA A 63 -2.51 -11.09 -6.38
CA ALA A 63 -1.98 -11.01 -7.74
C ALA A 63 -2.66 -11.98 -8.73
N ALA A 64 -3.20 -13.10 -8.23
CA ALA A 64 -3.88 -14.11 -9.04
C ALA A 64 -5.36 -13.82 -9.31
N THR A 65 -5.94 -12.73 -8.78
CA THR A 65 -7.35 -12.41 -9.00
C THR A 65 -7.66 -12.00 -10.45
N ASP A 66 -8.89 -12.25 -10.88
CA ASP A 66 -9.35 -11.84 -12.22
C ASP A 66 -9.28 -10.35 -12.45
N GLY A 67 -9.60 -9.56 -11.40
CA GLY A 67 -9.51 -8.11 -11.45
C GLY A 67 -8.10 -7.61 -11.74
N GLU A 68 -7.12 -8.19 -11.06
CA GLU A 68 -5.71 -7.86 -11.27
C GLU A 68 -5.23 -8.23 -12.68
N ARG A 69 -5.60 -9.42 -13.16
CA ARG A 69 -5.26 -9.83 -14.53
C ARG A 69 -5.84 -8.87 -15.58
N LYS A 70 -7.10 -8.44 -15.42
CA LYS A 70 -7.76 -7.47 -16.30
C LYS A 70 -7.10 -6.10 -16.26
N LEU A 71 -6.76 -5.61 -15.06
CA LEU A 71 -6.04 -4.35 -14.89
C LEU A 71 -4.72 -4.38 -15.65
N ARG A 72 -3.91 -5.42 -15.43
CA ARG A 72 -2.59 -5.58 -16.06
C ARG A 72 -2.65 -5.74 -17.58
N ALA A 73 -3.71 -6.38 -18.10
CA ALA A 73 -3.92 -6.51 -19.53
C ALA A 73 -4.31 -5.18 -20.22
N ALA A 74 -4.93 -4.28 -19.48
CA ALA A 74 -5.48 -3.03 -20.02
C ALA A 74 -4.59 -1.81 -19.81
N VAL A 75 -3.68 -1.83 -18.81
CA VAL A 75 -2.91 -0.67 -18.38
C VAL A 75 -1.41 -0.98 -18.53
N PRO A 76 -0.68 -0.21 -19.36
CA PRO A 76 0.72 -0.50 -19.67
C PRO A 76 1.67 -0.21 -18.50
N ILE A 77 1.33 0.75 -17.64
CA ILE A 77 2.17 1.15 -16.51
C ILE A 77 1.40 0.94 -15.22
N ILE A 78 1.93 0.10 -14.33
CA ILE A 78 1.44 -0.04 -12.95
C ILE A 78 2.54 0.39 -12.01
N ASP A 79 2.23 1.35 -11.14
CA ASP A 79 3.15 1.87 -10.13
C ASP A 79 2.39 2.09 -8.81
N GLY A 80 3.08 2.52 -7.76
CA GLY A 80 2.44 2.84 -6.50
C GLY A 80 3.29 2.62 -5.27
N VAL A 81 2.61 2.68 -4.15
CA VAL A 81 3.14 2.45 -2.80
C VAL A 81 2.14 1.61 -2.01
N TYR A 82 2.60 0.97 -0.95
CA TYR A 82 1.74 0.28 0.01
C TYR A 82 1.14 1.27 1.03
N ASP A 83 0.16 0.80 1.80
CA ASP A 83 -0.27 1.35 3.07
C ASP A 83 -0.18 0.25 4.15
N ASP A 84 -0.84 0.36 5.30
CA ASP A 84 -0.63 -0.51 6.45
C ASP A 84 -1.11 -1.96 6.24
N HIS A 85 -2.23 -2.17 5.56
CA HIS A 85 -2.77 -3.51 5.39
C HIS A 85 -1.94 -4.40 4.49
N ASP A 86 -1.38 -3.88 3.42
CA ASP A 86 -0.47 -4.58 2.54
C ASP A 86 1.00 -4.52 3.03
N TYR A 87 1.33 -3.57 3.89
CA TYR A 87 2.58 -3.58 4.65
C TYR A 87 2.65 -4.75 5.65
N GLY A 88 1.50 -5.19 6.15
CA GLY A 88 1.34 -6.44 6.89
C GLY A 88 0.83 -6.29 8.33
N GLU A 89 0.74 -5.09 8.84
CA GLU A 89 0.18 -4.81 10.16
C GLU A 89 -0.53 -3.46 10.19
N ASN A 90 -1.76 -3.45 10.74
CA ASN A 90 -2.56 -2.24 10.86
C ASN A 90 -1.79 -1.15 11.62
N ASP A 91 -1.73 0.05 11.03
CA ASP A 91 -0.99 1.21 11.53
C ASP A 91 0.52 1.02 11.73
N ALA A 92 1.11 -0.09 11.26
CA ALA A 92 2.53 -0.33 11.39
C ALA A 92 3.39 0.74 10.70
N GLY A 93 4.55 0.95 11.25
CA GLY A 93 5.54 1.93 10.81
C GLY A 93 6.96 1.35 10.78
N GLY A 94 7.93 2.19 11.06
CA GLY A 94 9.35 1.86 10.96
C GLY A 94 9.87 0.75 11.88
N SER A 95 9.15 0.47 12.97
CA SER A 95 9.49 -0.64 13.88
C SER A 95 9.01 -2.01 13.41
N PHE A 96 8.19 -2.09 12.35
CA PHE A 96 7.68 -3.36 11.87
C PHE A 96 8.81 -4.29 11.40
N GLU A 97 8.96 -5.44 12.03
CA GLU A 97 10.09 -6.36 11.79
C GLU A 97 10.16 -6.89 10.35
N LEU A 98 9.00 -7.06 9.69
CA LEU A 98 8.91 -7.56 8.31
C LEU A 98 8.88 -6.47 7.24
N ARG A 99 9.18 -5.22 7.59
CA ARG A 99 9.10 -4.07 6.65
C ARG A 99 9.89 -4.26 5.35
N GLU A 100 11.07 -4.89 5.44
CA GLU A 100 11.88 -5.18 4.25
C GLU A 100 11.24 -6.26 3.38
N LEU A 101 10.65 -7.28 3.99
CA LEU A 101 9.90 -8.30 3.26
C LEU A 101 8.68 -7.67 2.56
N SER A 102 7.94 -6.81 3.25
CA SER A 102 6.79 -6.10 2.69
C SER A 102 7.18 -5.28 1.46
N ARG A 103 8.30 -4.55 1.54
CA ARG A 103 8.86 -3.80 0.42
C ARG A 103 9.18 -4.72 -0.76
N GLN A 104 9.88 -5.82 -0.53
CA GLN A 104 10.22 -6.75 -1.60
C GLN A 104 8.97 -7.40 -2.22
N LEU A 105 8.01 -7.84 -1.40
CA LEU A 105 6.76 -8.42 -1.90
C LEU A 105 5.97 -7.43 -2.76
N PHE A 106 5.88 -6.16 -2.36
CA PHE A 106 5.21 -5.14 -3.16
C PHE A 106 5.93 -4.91 -4.49
N LEU A 107 7.25 -4.83 -4.47
CA LEU A 107 8.06 -4.69 -5.68
C LEU A 107 7.93 -5.89 -6.62
N ASP A 108 7.89 -7.11 -6.08
CA ASP A 108 7.81 -8.33 -6.88
C ASP A 108 6.41 -8.58 -7.41
N GLU A 109 5.41 -8.59 -6.54
CA GLU A 109 4.07 -9.07 -6.87
C GLU A 109 3.16 -7.97 -7.44
N VAL A 110 3.34 -6.73 -6.95
CA VAL A 110 2.49 -5.60 -7.38
C VAL A 110 3.13 -4.83 -8.52
N LEU A 111 4.37 -4.38 -8.35
CA LEU A 111 5.03 -3.55 -9.37
C LEU A 111 5.76 -4.36 -10.44
N ARG A 112 6.11 -5.61 -10.16
CA ARG A 112 6.98 -6.45 -11.01
C ARG A 112 8.25 -5.69 -11.38
N ALA A 113 8.83 -5.03 -10.38
CA ALA A 113 10.00 -4.20 -10.55
C ALA A 113 11.20 -5.03 -11.03
N PRO A 114 12.00 -4.54 -11.98
CA PRO A 114 13.20 -5.24 -12.43
C PRO A 114 14.18 -5.46 -11.27
N ALA A 115 15.04 -6.47 -11.41
CA ALA A 115 15.98 -6.85 -10.34
C ALA A 115 16.95 -5.74 -9.97
N ASP A 116 17.30 -4.88 -10.91
CA ASP A 116 18.17 -3.72 -10.77
C ASP A 116 17.45 -2.43 -10.36
N SER A 117 16.14 -2.51 -10.04
CA SER A 117 15.39 -1.34 -9.61
C SER A 117 16.02 -0.70 -8.35
N PRO A 118 16.31 0.60 -8.34
CA PRO A 118 16.88 1.28 -7.19
C PRO A 118 15.94 1.21 -5.96
N ARG A 119 14.64 1.05 -6.16
CA ARG A 119 13.66 0.91 -5.07
C ARG A 119 13.84 -0.37 -4.26
N ARG A 120 14.67 -1.33 -4.71
CA ARG A 120 14.97 -2.56 -3.97
C ARG A 120 16.00 -2.36 -2.86
N THR A 121 16.88 -1.40 -3.02
CA THR A 121 18.06 -1.23 -2.15
C THR A 121 18.19 0.18 -1.58
N GLN A 122 17.37 1.13 -2.02
CA GLN A 122 17.40 2.49 -1.48
C GLN A 122 17.07 2.50 0.02
N SER A 123 17.64 3.42 0.77
CA SER A 123 17.26 3.68 2.16
C SER A 123 15.87 4.34 2.22
N GLY A 124 15.14 4.15 3.32
CA GLY A 124 13.89 4.88 3.59
C GLY A 124 12.65 4.34 2.88
N GLY A 125 12.67 3.13 2.30
CA GLY A 125 11.45 2.43 1.87
C GLY A 125 11.14 2.47 0.39
N LEU A 126 9.85 2.49 0.06
CA LEU A 126 9.30 2.24 -1.29
C LEU A 126 9.04 3.52 -2.11
N TYR A 127 9.44 4.70 -1.64
CA TYR A 127 9.21 5.94 -2.38
C TYR A 127 9.82 5.90 -3.80
N GLY A 128 9.30 6.74 -4.69
CA GLY A 128 9.80 6.79 -6.06
C GLY A 128 9.27 7.99 -6.84
N MET A 129 9.72 8.09 -8.08
CA MET A 129 9.25 9.10 -9.01
C MET A 129 9.07 8.48 -10.39
N ARG A 130 8.00 8.88 -11.07
CA ARG A 130 7.78 8.56 -12.47
C ARG A 130 7.54 9.84 -13.27
N THR A 131 8.17 9.92 -14.43
CA THR A 131 8.01 11.05 -15.35
C THR A 131 7.22 10.60 -16.57
N PHE A 132 6.27 11.41 -17.00
CA PHE A 132 5.49 11.24 -18.22
C PHE A 132 5.72 12.45 -19.13
N GLY A 133 5.81 12.20 -20.45
CA GLY A 133 6.05 13.23 -21.44
C GLY A 133 7.52 13.65 -21.55
N GLU A 134 7.76 14.54 -22.50
CA GLU A 134 9.10 15.07 -22.83
C GLU A 134 9.19 16.57 -22.50
N PRO A 135 10.39 17.08 -22.20
CA PRO A 135 10.58 18.52 -22.02
C PRO A 135 10.06 19.33 -23.21
N PRO A 136 9.48 20.51 -22.99
CA PRO A 136 9.23 21.17 -21.70
C PRO A 136 7.92 20.72 -21.00
N HIS A 137 7.17 19.77 -21.55
CA HIS A 137 5.86 19.37 -21.12
C HIS A 137 5.91 18.02 -20.37
N GLN A 138 6.49 18.03 -19.18
CA GLN A 138 6.61 16.84 -18.33
C GLN A 138 5.66 16.88 -17.14
N LEU A 139 5.04 15.72 -16.83
CA LEU A 139 4.38 15.46 -15.56
C LEU A 139 5.28 14.56 -14.71
N LYS A 140 5.59 14.98 -13.49
CA LYS A 140 6.32 14.19 -12.50
C LYS A 140 5.36 13.72 -11.42
N LEU A 141 5.23 12.41 -11.28
CA LEU A 141 4.46 11.76 -10.23
C LEU A 141 5.43 11.37 -9.12
N LEU A 142 5.26 11.95 -7.92
CA LEU A 142 6.01 11.59 -6.72
C LEU A 142 5.20 10.57 -5.93
N LEU A 143 5.82 9.46 -5.58
CA LEU A 143 5.25 8.37 -4.79
C LEU A 143 5.93 8.39 -3.42
N LEU A 144 5.20 8.73 -2.38
CA LEU A 144 5.70 8.84 -1.03
C LEU A 144 5.43 7.54 -0.25
N ASP A 145 6.44 7.05 0.46
CA ASP A 145 6.27 5.94 1.41
C ASP A 145 5.98 6.53 2.79
N THR A 146 4.76 6.31 3.28
CA THR A 146 4.29 6.81 4.58
C THR A 146 4.33 5.75 5.68
N ARG A 147 5.02 4.62 5.45
CA ARG A 147 5.09 3.50 6.40
C ARG A 147 6.51 3.15 6.83
N PHE A 148 7.43 3.04 5.89
CA PHE A 148 8.76 2.47 6.15
C PHE A 148 9.58 3.22 7.19
N ALA A 149 9.52 4.54 7.17
CA ALA A 149 10.25 5.42 8.11
C ALA A 149 9.34 6.04 9.17
N ARG A 150 8.02 5.77 9.10
CA ARG A 150 7.05 6.37 10.02
C ARG A 150 7.39 6.09 11.47
N GLY A 151 7.37 7.16 12.30
CA GLY A 151 7.48 7.06 13.75
C GLY A 151 6.32 6.30 14.40
N GLU A 152 6.54 5.85 15.62
CA GLU A 152 5.49 5.17 16.40
C GLU A 152 4.35 6.11 16.75
N PRO A 153 3.08 5.67 16.59
CA PRO A 153 1.95 6.45 17.00
C PRO A 153 1.96 6.66 18.52
N ALA A 154 1.66 7.86 18.98
CA ALA A 154 1.60 8.21 20.41
C ALA A 154 0.60 7.32 21.17
N LEU A 155 -0.44 6.86 20.50
CA LEU A 155 -1.36 5.84 20.99
C LEU A 155 -1.23 4.61 20.08
N PRO A 156 -0.79 3.46 20.64
CA PRO A 156 -0.67 2.24 19.87
C PRO A 156 -2.00 1.86 19.22
N SER A 157 -1.93 1.32 18.02
CA SER A 157 -3.10 0.79 17.35
C SER A 157 -3.70 -0.34 18.19
N VAL A 158 -4.96 -0.20 18.60
CA VAL A 158 -5.71 -1.28 19.23
C VAL A 158 -6.04 -2.41 18.23
N GLY A 159 -5.60 -2.29 16.98
CA GLY A 159 -5.72 -3.32 15.95
C GLY A 159 -5.02 -4.63 16.30
N ALA A 160 -4.03 -4.58 17.20
CA ALA A 160 -3.39 -5.76 17.77
C ALA A 160 -4.26 -6.47 18.83
N VAL A 161 -5.34 -5.85 19.33
CA VAL A 161 -6.22 -6.44 20.34
C VAL A 161 -7.32 -7.24 19.66
N THR A 162 -7.03 -8.49 19.36
CA THR A 162 -7.88 -9.39 18.55
C THR A 162 -9.21 -9.78 19.18
N TRP A 163 -9.41 -9.51 20.47
CA TRP A 163 -10.64 -9.86 21.19
C TRP A 163 -11.69 -8.72 21.22
N LEU A 164 -11.34 -7.51 20.78
CA LEU A 164 -12.29 -6.40 20.72
C LEU A 164 -13.03 -6.40 19.37
N PRO A 165 -14.37 -6.27 19.37
CA PRO A 165 -15.11 -6.07 18.13
C PRO A 165 -14.74 -4.71 17.51
N SER A 166 -14.31 -4.72 16.24
CA SER A 166 -13.94 -3.51 15.48
C SER A 166 -12.84 -2.63 16.14
N PRO A 167 -11.66 -3.19 16.43
CA PRO A 167 -10.61 -2.47 17.19
C PRO A 167 -10.14 -1.19 16.49
N GLY A 168 -10.15 -1.13 15.16
CA GLY A 168 -9.76 0.07 14.40
C GLY A 168 -10.65 1.28 14.66
N ASN A 169 -11.95 1.07 14.87
CA ASN A 169 -12.89 2.17 15.17
C ASN A 169 -12.63 2.77 16.56
N ILE A 170 -12.28 1.93 17.53
CA ILE A 170 -11.97 2.38 18.90
C ILE A 170 -10.67 3.20 18.90
N ALA A 171 -9.65 2.74 18.19
CA ALA A 171 -8.40 3.48 18.04
C ALA A 171 -8.63 4.85 17.38
N GLY A 172 -9.44 4.91 16.33
CA GLY A 172 -9.81 6.16 15.68
C GLY A 172 -10.51 7.15 16.61
N ILE A 173 -11.46 6.67 17.42
CA ILE A 173 -12.18 7.50 18.40
C ILE A 173 -11.21 8.03 19.47
N LEU A 174 -10.35 7.17 20.02
CA LEU A 174 -9.36 7.58 21.01
C LEU A 174 -8.38 8.61 20.48
N ARG A 175 -7.89 8.43 19.25
CA ARG A 175 -7.02 9.41 18.58
C ARG A 175 -7.72 10.74 18.36
N ALA A 176 -8.99 10.72 17.92
CA ALA A 176 -9.79 11.93 17.77
C ALA A 176 -9.99 12.67 19.10
N LEU A 177 -10.27 11.95 20.19
CA LEU A 177 -10.39 12.53 21.53
C LEU A 177 -9.06 13.13 22.01
N CYS A 178 -7.94 12.45 21.80
CA CYS A 178 -6.63 12.96 22.14
C CYS A 178 -6.30 14.24 21.34
N ALA A 179 -6.61 14.26 20.05
CA ALA A 179 -6.42 15.46 19.21
C ALA A 179 -7.27 16.63 19.70
N LEU A 180 -8.53 16.40 20.13
CA LEU A 180 -9.39 17.43 20.72
C LEU A 180 -8.84 17.97 22.03
N LEU A 181 -8.14 17.15 22.81
CA LEU A 181 -7.52 17.54 24.09
C LEU A 181 -6.12 18.16 23.90
N GLY A 182 -5.66 18.34 22.66
CA GLY A 182 -4.32 18.85 22.37
C GLY A 182 -3.21 17.84 22.69
N ILE A 183 -3.55 16.59 22.93
CA ILE A 183 -2.58 15.49 23.08
C ILE A 183 -2.17 15.08 21.67
N GLY A 184 -1.21 15.82 21.12
CA GLY A 184 -0.66 15.56 19.80
C GLY A 184 0.33 14.41 19.83
N SER A 185 0.44 13.68 18.72
CA SER A 185 1.60 12.84 18.46
C SER A 185 2.66 13.67 17.74
N THR A 186 3.91 13.43 18.07
CA THR A 186 5.07 13.94 17.32
C THR A 186 5.39 13.00 16.15
N GLU A 187 4.38 12.29 15.66
CA GLU A 187 4.56 11.31 14.59
C GLU A 187 5.06 11.99 13.32
N ASP A 188 6.22 11.56 12.85
CA ASP A 188 6.68 11.86 11.51
C ASP A 188 6.26 10.72 10.58
N LEU A 189 5.53 11.04 9.52
CA LEU A 189 5.06 10.07 8.53
C LEU A 189 6.14 9.68 7.52
N LEU A 190 7.18 10.49 7.41
CA LEU A 190 8.23 10.30 6.42
C LEU A 190 9.59 9.95 7.04
N GLY A 191 9.72 10.06 8.36
CA GLY A 191 10.94 9.77 9.13
C GLY A 191 11.89 10.93 9.25
#